data_398da335bb2489c45a4715be3f43ee38
#
_entry.id   398da335bb2489c45a4715be3f43ee38
#
_cell.length_a   1.000
_cell.length_b   1.000
_cell.length_c   1.000
_cell.angle_alpha   90.00
_cell.angle_beta   90.00
_cell.angle_gamma   90.00
#
_symmetry.space_group_name_H-M   'P 1'
#
loop_
_entity.id
_entity.type
_entity.pdbx_description
1 polymer ?
#
loop_
_entity_poly.entity_id
_entity_poly.type
_entity_poly.pdbx_seq_one_letter_code
_entity_poly.pdbx_strand_id
1 'polypeptide(L)'
;MSERDYVLGTHDEEVERLGLQHRVWRPQVLDAFRRAGIGPGASVVDVGAGPGFAATDLAEIVGPAGRVLALERSRRFLDVLEERARRLGLANIEAREQDVVEGGFGTGFADASWCRWLLSFVADPRRTIGHVAAALKPGGRAVFHEYADYRTWRTLPPDPEVERFQSLVERTWRDSGGVTDIGLDLPGWLTAEGLEIVEIRPLIHVVRKGDFMWQWPASFMASGAARMAELGYVEAGEAARLATALDRRPEGSWMVTPLVLEVIARK
;
A
#
# COMPACT_ATOMS: atom_id res chain seq x y z
N MET A 1 -2.21 -1.70 -23.24
CA MET A 1 -2.20 -2.77 -22.21
C MET A 1 -3.54 -2.70 -21.48
N SER A 2 -4.22 -3.80 -21.28
CA SER A 2 -5.57 -3.81 -20.75
C SER A 2 -5.57 -3.60 -19.23
N GLU A 3 -6.59 -2.93 -18.67
CA GLU A 3 -6.88 -2.73 -17.23
C GLU A 3 -6.89 -4.03 -16.38
N ARG A 4 -6.52 -5.17 -16.96
CA ARG A 4 -6.54 -6.50 -16.33
C ARG A 4 -5.39 -6.77 -15.36
N ASP A 5 -4.41 -5.87 -15.22
CA ASP A 5 -3.15 -6.17 -14.54
C ASP A 5 -3.11 -5.81 -13.05
N TYR A 6 -4.11 -5.13 -12.51
CA TYR A 6 -4.23 -4.93 -11.05
C TYR A 6 -5.30 -5.88 -10.50
N VAL A 7 -4.90 -6.75 -9.58
CA VAL A 7 -5.75 -7.84 -9.05
C VAL A 7 -7.10 -7.34 -8.53
N LEU A 8 -7.14 -6.14 -7.93
CA LEU A 8 -8.35 -5.54 -7.35
C LEU A 8 -9.09 -4.60 -8.33
N GLY A 9 -8.55 -4.31 -9.52
CA GLY A 9 -9.12 -3.36 -10.49
C GLY A 9 -8.83 -1.90 -10.16
N THR A 10 -9.27 -0.97 -11.03
CA THR A 10 -9.02 0.49 -10.89
C THR A 10 -10.29 1.33 -10.97
N HIS A 11 -11.47 0.71 -10.77
CA HIS A 11 -12.79 1.37 -10.82
C HIS A 11 -13.00 2.33 -9.64
N ASP A 12 -14.08 3.12 -9.67
CA ASP A 12 -14.35 4.18 -8.69
C ASP A 12 -14.49 3.66 -7.26
N GLU A 13 -15.12 2.49 -7.08
CA GLU A 13 -15.23 1.82 -5.79
C GLU A 13 -13.86 1.47 -5.19
N GLU A 14 -12.89 1.08 -6.04
CA GLU A 14 -11.51 0.84 -5.58
C GLU A 14 -10.82 2.15 -5.18
N VAL A 15 -11.04 3.24 -5.89
CA VAL A 15 -10.55 4.58 -5.50
C VAL A 15 -11.09 4.97 -4.12
N GLU A 16 -12.40 4.77 -3.89
CA GLU A 16 -13.03 5.06 -2.59
C GLU A 16 -12.45 4.18 -1.47
N ARG A 17 -12.29 2.88 -1.74
CA ARG A 17 -11.70 1.93 -0.80
C ARG A 17 -10.26 2.31 -0.44
N LEU A 18 -9.43 2.64 -1.43
CA LEU A 18 -8.05 3.11 -1.21
C LEU A 18 -8.02 4.43 -0.44
N GLY A 19 -8.99 5.31 -0.66
CA GLY A 19 -9.17 6.53 0.12
C GLY A 19 -9.52 6.24 1.58
N LEU A 20 -10.41 5.30 1.85
CA LEU A 20 -10.72 4.83 3.20
C LEU A 20 -9.48 4.22 3.87
N GLN A 21 -8.82 3.29 3.18
CA GLN A 21 -7.58 2.65 3.63
C GLN A 21 -6.52 3.70 4.00
N HIS A 22 -6.33 4.71 3.15
CA HIS A 22 -5.36 5.77 3.45
C HIS A 22 -5.76 6.56 4.71
N ARG A 23 -7.02 6.96 4.86
CA ARG A 23 -7.50 7.67 6.07
C ARG A 23 -7.28 6.86 7.34
N VAL A 24 -7.52 5.55 7.29
CA VAL A 24 -7.30 4.65 8.44
C VAL A 24 -5.81 4.58 8.82
N TRP A 25 -4.93 4.49 7.84
CA TRP A 25 -3.48 4.35 8.05
C TRP A 25 -2.73 5.68 8.14
N ARG A 26 -3.37 6.79 7.86
CA ARG A 26 -2.73 8.11 7.78
C ARG A 26 -1.91 8.50 9.02
N PRO A 27 -2.35 8.22 10.28
CA PRO A 27 -1.52 8.53 11.44
C PRO A 27 -0.17 7.80 11.43
N GLN A 28 -0.14 6.52 11.06
CA GLN A 28 1.09 5.73 10.96
C GLN A 28 1.97 6.22 9.81
N VAL A 29 1.36 6.54 8.67
CA VAL A 29 2.05 7.09 7.48
C VAL A 29 2.74 8.41 7.81
N LEU A 30 2.05 9.35 8.44
CA LEU A 30 2.63 10.65 8.82
C LEU A 30 3.73 10.51 9.88
N ASP A 31 3.60 9.58 10.84
CA ASP A 31 4.66 9.26 11.78
C ASP A 31 5.90 8.68 11.09
N ALA A 32 5.70 7.77 10.12
CA ALA A 32 6.80 7.24 9.30
C ALA A 32 7.53 8.34 8.53
N PHE A 33 6.79 9.25 7.89
CA PHE A 33 7.38 10.39 7.17
C PHE A 33 8.22 11.27 8.09
N ARG A 34 7.70 11.60 9.27
CA ARG A 34 8.40 12.39 10.28
C ARG A 34 9.70 11.69 10.74
N ARG A 35 9.67 10.39 11.04
CA ARG A 35 10.85 9.61 11.46
C ARG A 35 11.86 9.44 10.33
N ALA A 36 11.40 9.36 9.10
CA ALA A 36 12.28 9.37 7.93
C ALA A 36 12.88 10.76 7.63
N GLY A 37 12.49 11.80 8.36
CA GLY A 37 13.00 13.14 8.17
C GLY A 37 12.47 13.84 6.91
N ILE A 38 11.32 13.38 6.38
CA ILE A 38 10.66 14.05 5.25
C ILE A 38 10.07 15.37 5.76
N GLY A 39 10.49 16.46 5.15
CA GLY A 39 10.09 17.81 5.57
C GLY A 39 10.20 18.84 4.45
N PRO A 40 10.03 20.13 4.77
CA PRO A 40 10.00 21.21 3.78
C PRO A 40 11.22 21.21 2.85
N GLY A 41 10.97 21.35 1.55
CA GLY A 41 12.00 21.40 0.51
C GLY A 41 12.50 20.02 0.03
N ALA A 42 12.06 18.92 0.64
CA ALA A 42 12.51 17.58 0.24
C ALA A 42 11.99 17.18 -1.16
N SER A 43 12.80 16.43 -1.89
CA SER A 43 12.40 15.72 -3.12
C SER A 43 12.06 14.29 -2.75
N VAL A 44 10.84 13.85 -2.98
CA VAL A 44 10.33 12.52 -2.58
C VAL A 44 9.79 11.75 -3.79
N VAL A 45 10.05 10.46 -3.83
CA VAL A 45 9.42 9.55 -4.81
C VAL A 45 8.33 8.73 -4.11
N ASP A 46 7.10 8.81 -4.60
CA ASP A 46 5.98 7.94 -4.21
C ASP A 46 5.89 6.80 -5.24
N VAL A 47 6.28 5.60 -4.81
CA VAL A 47 6.43 4.43 -5.68
C VAL A 47 5.15 3.60 -5.63
N GLY A 48 4.41 3.54 -6.73
CA GLY A 48 3.07 2.95 -6.78
C GLY A 48 2.05 3.86 -6.09
N ALA A 49 1.99 5.12 -6.53
CA ALA A 49 1.21 6.17 -5.87
C ALA A 49 -0.30 5.88 -5.83
N GLY A 50 -0.81 5.00 -6.69
CA GLY A 50 -2.23 4.76 -6.82
C GLY A 50 -3.01 6.06 -7.10
N PRO A 51 -4.18 6.27 -6.49
CA PRO A 51 -4.96 7.51 -6.61
C PRO A 51 -4.33 8.73 -5.91
N GLY A 52 -3.08 8.63 -5.41
CA GLY A 52 -2.27 9.74 -4.93
C GLY A 52 -2.60 10.26 -3.53
N PHE A 53 -3.21 9.47 -2.68
CA PHE A 53 -3.54 9.92 -1.32
C PHE A 53 -2.28 10.22 -0.49
N ALA A 54 -1.24 9.36 -0.56
CA ALA A 54 0.03 9.61 0.10
C ALA A 54 0.83 10.72 -0.61
N ALA A 55 0.81 10.75 -1.96
CA ALA A 55 1.47 11.80 -2.74
C ALA A 55 0.98 13.21 -2.36
N THR A 56 -0.33 13.38 -2.10
CA THR A 56 -0.86 14.69 -1.66
C THR A 56 -0.41 15.05 -0.24
N ASP A 57 -0.39 14.10 0.72
CA ASP A 57 0.17 14.34 2.05
C ASP A 57 1.67 14.71 1.98
N LEU A 58 2.44 14.00 1.16
CA LEU A 58 3.86 14.32 0.93
C LEU A 58 4.03 15.71 0.36
N ALA A 59 3.23 16.09 -0.64
CA ALA A 59 3.31 17.40 -1.29
C ALA A 59 3.01 18.56 -0.31
N GLU A 60 2.04 18.39 0.58
CA GLU A 60 1.75 19.34 1.66
C GLU A 60 2.93 19.46 2.63
N ILE A 61 3.54 18.33 3.03
CA ILE A 61 4.65 18.27 3.99
C ILE A 61 5.91 18.92 3.41
N VAL A 62 6.27 18.59 2.16
CA VAL A 62 7.48 19.14 1.53
C VAL A 62 7.29 20.59 1.09
N GLY A 63 6.05 21.05 0.95
CA GLY A 63 5.70 22.42 0.59
C GLY A 63 6.16 22.83 -0.81
N PRO A 64 5.96 24.11 -1.19
CA PRO A 64 6.16 24.58 -2.57
C PRO A 64 7.63 24.57 -3.01
N ALA A 65 8.59 24.52 -2.10
CA ALA A 65 10.01 24.38 -2.40
C ALA A 65 10.48 22.92 -2.57
N GLY A 66 9.65 21.97 -2.16
CA GLY A 66 9.88 20.55 -2.34
C GLY A 66 9.18 20.00 -3.59
N ARG A 67 9.39 18.72 -3.85
CA ARG A 67 8.81 18.03 -5.03
C ARG A 67 8.42 16.60 -4.68
N VAL A 68 7.31 16.16 -5.24
CA VAL A 68 6.89 14.74 -5.20
C VAL A 68 6.85 14.21 -6.62
N LEU A 69 7.61 13.15 -6.89
CA LEU A 69 7.48 12.33 -8.09
C LEU A 69 6.60 11.14 -7.78
N ALA A 70 5.37 11.13 -8.28
CA ALA A 70 4.41 10.07 -8.09
C ALA A 70 4.43 9.12 -9.29
N LEU A 71 4.85 7.88 -9.07
CA LEU A 71 4.97 6.83 -10.10
C LEU A 71 3.79 5.87 -9.98
N GLU A 72 3.03 5.72 -11.06
CA GLU A 72 1.88 4.81 -11.12
C GLU A 72 1.71 4.32 -12.57
N ARG A 73 1.36 3.05 -12.76
CA ARG A 73 1.14 2.49 -14.10
C ARG A 73 -0.28 2.71 -14.64
N SER A 74 -1.25 2.92 -13.74
CA SER A 74 -2.64 3.16 -14.12
C SER A 74 -2.88 4.61 -14.45
N ARG A 75 -3.16 4.93 -15.72
CA ARG A 75 -3.54 6.27 -16.13
C ARG A 75 -4.77 6.77 -15.37
N ARG A 76 -5.77 5.90 -15.15
CA ARG A 76 -6.97 6.23 -14.40
C ARG A 76 -6.66 6.70 -12.97
N PHE A 77 -5.76 6.02 -12.26
CA PHE A 77 -5.34 6.47 -10.93
C PHE A 77 -4.59 7.80 -10.98
N LEU A 78 -3.74 7.99 -11.99
CA LEU A 78 -3.06 9.28 -12.19
C LEU A 78 -4.04 10.42 -12.49
N ASP A 79 -5.10 10.18 -13.27
CA ASP A 79 -6.14 11.18 -13.51
C ASP A 79 -6.82 11.61 -12.20
N VAL A 80 -7.09 10.66 -11.29
CA VAL A 80 -7.63 10.94 -9.95
C VAL A 80 -6.64 11.75 -9.11
N LEU A 81 -5.34 11.38 -9.14
CA LEU A 81 -4.28 12.11 -8.44
C LEU A 81 -4.17 13.56 -8.96
N GLU A 82 -4.10 13.76 -10.27
CA GLU A 82 -3.97 15.07 -10.91
C GLU A 82 -5.17 15.97 -10.58
N GLU A 83 -6.40 15.42 -10.65
CA GLU A 83 -7.61 16.13 -10.25
C GLU A 83 -7.58 16.52 -8.77
N ARG A 84 -7.16 15.60 -7.90
CA ARG A 84 -7.02 15.84 -6.46
C ARG A 84 -5.98 16.93 -6.18
N ALA A 85 -4.81 16.84 -6.79
CA ALA A 85 -3.73 17.83 -6.66
C ALA A 85 -4.20 19.23 -7.08
N ARG A 86 -4.91 19.33 -8.20
CA ARG A 86 -5.48 20.59 -8.69
C ARG A 86 -6.49 21.18 -7.71
N ARG A 87 -7.41 20.36 -7.16
CA ARG A 87 -8.38 20.83 -6.17
C ARG A 87 -7.75 21.31 -4.87
N LEU A 88 -6.62 20.73 -4.48
CA LEU A 88 -5.86 21.12 -3.29
C LEU A 88 -4.85 22.24 -3.55
N GLY A 89 -4.69 22.69 -4.79
CA GLY A 89 -3.72 23.73 -5.16
C GLY A 89 -2.25 23.27 -5.06
N LEU A 90 -2.00 21.96 -5.17
CA LEU A 90 -0.66 21.39 -5.08
C LEU A 90 0.00 21.35 -6.47
N ALA A 91 0.95 22.26 -6.69
CA ALA A 91 1.67 22.37 -7.96
C ALA A 91 3.04 21.64 -7.95
N ASN A 92 3.40 21.01 -6.84
CA ASN A 92 4.69 20.37 -6.60
C ASN A 92 4.64 18.83 -6.73
N ILE A 93 3.60 18.29 -7.35
CA ILE A 93 3.49 16.87 -7.70
C ILE A 93 3.73 16.69 -9.20
N GLU A 94 4.67 15.83 -9.56
CA GLU A 94 4.82 15.30 -10.91
C GLU A 94 4.21 13.88 -10.93
N ALA A 95 3.06 13.74 -11.59
CA ALA A 95 2.43 12.46 -11.85
C ALA A 95 3.01 11.83 -13.12
N ARG A 96 3.59 10.64 -13.01
CA ARG A 96 4.23 9.96 -14.13
C ARG A 96 3.66 8.56 -14.32
N GLU A 97 3.14 8.31 -15.52
CA GLU A 97 2.74 6.97 -15.92
C GLU A 97 3.98 6.11 -16.19
N GLN A 98 4.21 5.15 -15.30
CA GLN A 98 5.40 4.32 -15.36
C GLN A 98 5.18 2.99 -14.65
N ASP A 99 5.59 1.89 -15.30
CA ASP A 99 5.80 0.63 -14.61
C ASP A 99 7.10 0.71 -13.81
N VAL A 100 6.99 0.50 -12.50
CA VAL A 100 8.11 0.64 -11.55
C VAL A 100 9.15 -0.47 -11.68
N VAL A 101 8.81 -1.57 -12.35
CA VAL A 101 9.74 -2.67 -12.66
C VAL A 101 10.54 -2.35 -13.92
N GLU A 102 9.87 -1.84 -14.98
CA GLU A 102 10.47 -1.68 -16.31
C GLU A 102 11.37 -0.44 -16.41
N GLY A 103 11.02 0.66 -15.75
CA GLY A 103 11.71 1.94 -15.86
C GLY A 103 12.39 2.40 -14.58
N GLY A 104 13.65 2.86 -14.70
CA GLY A 104 14.35 3.54 -13.59
C GLY A 104 13.73 4.90 -13.25
N PHE A 105 13.85 5.32 -12.00
CA PHE A 105 13.25 6.57 -11.52
C PHE A 105 14.14 7.80 -11.74
N GLY A 106 15.39 7.58 -12.10
CA GLY A 106 16.48 8.55 -12.11
C GLY A 106 17.53 8.20 -11.06
N THR A 107 18.57 9.00 -10.92
CA THR A 107 19.71 8.68 -10.04
C THR A 107 20.05 9.85 -9.13
N GLY A 108 20.16 9.59 -7.82
CA GLY A 108 20.74 10.51 -6.85
C GLY A 108 20.04 11.86 -6.68
N PHE A 109 18.71 11.92 -6.86
CA PHE A 109 17.95 13.17 -6.78
C PHE A 109 16.98 13.23 -5.60
N ALA A 110 16.56 12.07 -5.06
CA ALA A 110 15.54 12.00 -4.04
C ALA A 110 16.14 12.02 -2.63
N ASP A 111 15.57 12.84 -1.76
CA ASP A 111 15.88 12.87 -0.33
C ASP A 111 15.18 11.71 0.40
N ALA A 112 14.01 11.29 -0.13
CA ALA A 112 13.29 10.13 0.38
C ALA A 112 12.48 9.42 -0.71
N SER A 113 12.08 8.19 -0.41
CA SER A 113 11.06 7.44 -1.14
C SER A 113 10.03 6.85 -0.19
N TRP A 114 8.82 6.67 -0.70
CA TRP A 114 7.72 6.02 -0.04
C TRP A 114 7.16 4.91 -0.93
N CYS A 115 6.87 3.74 -0.34
CA CYS A 115 6.26 2.60 -1.03
C CYS A 115 5.35 1.85 -0.05
N ARG A 116 4.09 1.61 -0.42
CA ARG A 116 3.15 0.90 0.43
C ARG A 116 2.31 -0.09 -0.35
N TRP A 117 2.36 -1.38 0.05
CA TRP A 117 1.58 -2.47 -0.52
C TRP A 117 1.66 -2.55 -2.05
N LEU A 118 2.84 -2.33 -2.56
CA LEU A 118 3.15 -2.43 -3.98
C LEU A 118 3.96 -3.67 -4.30
N LEU A 119 5.00 -3.94 -3.48
CA LEU A 119 5.97 -5.00 -3.78
C LEU A 119 5.32 -6.38 -3.83
N SER A 120 4.24 -6.59 -3.08
CA SER A 120 3.41 -7.80 -3.12
C SER A 120 2.77 -8.08 -4.49
N PHE A 121 2.71 -7.11 -5.40
CA PHE A 121 1.98 -7.18 -6.67
C PHE A 121 2.83 -6.97 -7.92
N VAL A 122 4.10 -6.65 -7.77
CA VAL A 122 5.00 -6.44 -8.91
C VAL A 122 5.74 -7.73 -9.28
N ALA A 123 6.05 -7.89 -10.56
CA ALA A 123 6.70 -9.10 -11.07
C ALA A 123 8.15 -9.27 -10.56
N ASP A 124 8.85 -8.15 -10.32
CA ASP A 124 10.22 -8.14 -9.79
C ASP A 124 10.38 -7.06 -8.71
N PRO A 125 10.06 -7.37 -7.44
CA PRO A 125 10.19 -6.43 -6.34
C PRO A 125 11.64 -6.01 -6.07
N ARG A 126 12.61 -6.88 -6.34
CA ARG A 126 14.04 -6.57 -6.13
C ARG A 126 14.51 -5.50 -7.11
N ARG A 127 14.10 -5.59 -8.36
CA ARG A 127 14.41 -4.57 -9.37
C ARG A 127 13.81 -3.22 -9.00
N THR A 128 12.57 -3.20 -8.49
CA THR A 128 11.93 -1.98 -7.97
C THR A 128 12.73 -1.38 -6.82
N ILE A 129 13.23 -2.21 -5.88
CA ILE A 129 14.09 -1.76 -4.78
C ILE A 129 15.42 -1.18 -5.31
N GLY A 130 16.03 -1.80 -6.31
CA GLY A 130 17.21 -1.28 -6.99
C GLY A 130 16.96 0.11 -7.60
N HIS A 131 15.81 0.34 -8.22
CA HIS A 131 15.43 1.67 -8.74
C HIS A 131 15.25 2.70 -7.61
N VAL A 132 14.66 2.30 -6.47
CA VAL A 132 14.57 3.15 -5.28
C VAL A 132 15.96 3.51 -4.77
N ALA A 133 16.84 2.52 -4.60
CA ALA A 133 18.21 2.74 -4.14
C ALA A 133 18.99 3.68 -5.07
N ALA A 134 18.83 3.52 -6.39
CA ALA A 134 19.48 4.38 -7.38
C ALA A 134 18.98 5.83 -7.27
N ALA A 135 17.68 6.04 -7.10
CA ALA A 135 17.06 7.37 -7.05
C ALA A 135 17.47 8.18 -5.81
N LEU A 136 17.75 7.52 -4.69
CA LEU A 136 18.11 8.20 -3.45
C LEU A 136 19.48 8.89 -3.55
N LYS A 137 19.59 10.07 -2.94
CA LYS A 137 20.86 10.75 -2.63
C LYS A 137 21.63 9.97 -1.56
N PRO A 138 22.95 10.15 -1.42
CA PRO A 138 23.68 9.72 -0.22
C PRO A 138 23.00 10.29 1.04
N GLY A 139 22.69 9.44 2.02
CA GLY A 139 21.92 9.78 3.22
C GLY A 139 20.40 9.84 3.04
N GLY A 140 19.88 9.68 1.83
CA GLY A 140 18.45 9.62 1.55
C GLY A 140 17.77 8.42 2.19
N ARG A 141 16.48 8.52 2.45
CA ARG A 141 15.69 7.51 3.19
C ARG A 141 14.65 6.82 2.31
N ALA A 142 14.57 5.49 2.42
CA ALA A 142 13.47 4.70 1.84
C ALA A 142 12.53 4.23 2.95
N VAL A 143 11.22 4.40 2.75
CA VAL A 143 10.18 3.98 3.69
C VAL A 143 9.25 3.01 3.00
N PHE A 144 9.06 1.85 3.61
CA PHE A 144 8.19 0.80 3.09
C PHE A 144 7.17 0.37 4.12
N HIS A 145 5.93 0.11 3.69
CA HIS A 145 4.91 -0.64 4.42
C HIS A 145 4.50 -1.84 3.57
N GLU A 146 4.85 -3.05 4.01
CA GLU A 146 4.49 -4.28 3.30
C GLU A 146 4.00 -5.36 4.28
N TYR A 147 3.11 -6.24 3.80
CA TYR A 147 2.62 -7.36 4.59
C TYR A 147 3.74 -8.33 4.93
N ALA A 148 3.75 -8.81 6.18
CA ALA A 148 4.71 -9.78 6.68
C ALA A 148 4.07 -11.07 7.20
N ASP A 149 2.86 -11.03 7.66
CA ASP A 149 2.07 -12.23 7.97
C ASP A 149 0.58 -11.92 7.86
N TYR A 150 -0.03 -12.37 6.77
CA TYR A 150 -1.46 -12.16 6.53
C TYR A 150 -2.32 -13.01 7.48
N ARG A 151 -1.81 -14.13 8.02
CA ARG A 151 -2.51 -15.05 8.92
C ARG A 151 -2.65 -14.54 10.34
N THR A 152 -1.97 -13.46 10.72
CA THR A 152 -2.22 -12.76 11.98
C THR A 152 -3.59 -12.11 12.02
N TRP A 153 -4.21 -11.86 10.87
CA TRP A 153 -5.57 -11.36 10.82
C TRP A 153 -6.55 -12.39 11.39
N ARG A 154 -7.09 -12.11 12.57
CA ARG A 154 -7.99 -13.00 13.31
C ARG A 154 -9.10 -12.20 13.98
N THR A 155 -10.31 -12.73 13.94
CA THR A 155 -11.40 -12.21 14.78
C THR A 155 -11.44 -12.90 16.14
N LEU A 156 -11.97 -12.22 17.13
CA LEU A 156 -12.14 -12.68 18.49
C LEU A 156 -13.63 -12.55 18.88
N PRO A 157 -14.38 -13.68 19.01
CA PRO A 157 -13.95 -15.06 18.75
C PRO A 157 -13.63 -15.31 17.25
N PRO A 158 -12.96 -16.43 16.91
CA PRO A 158 -12.67 -16.80 15.52
C PRO A 158 -13.92 -16.86 14.63
N ASP A 159 -13.76 -16.56 13.35
CA ASP A 159 -14.82 -16.60 12.35
C ASP A 159 -14.36 -17.40 11.12
N PRO A 160 -15.00 -18.52 10.79
CA PRO A 160 -14.60 -19.37 9.67
C PRO A 160 -14.66 -18.65 8.31
N GLU A 161 -15.55 -17.67 8.14
CA GLU A 161 -15.66 -16.91 6.89
C GLU A 161 -14.48 -15.95 6.71
N VAL A 162 -13.99 -15.33 7.80
CA VAL A 162 -12.77 -14.51 7.76
C VAL A 162 -11.55 -15.38 7.47
N GLU A 163 -11.42 -16.55 8.09
CA GLU A 163 -10.34 -17.50 7.82
C GLU A 163 -10.39 -18.04 6.37
N ARG A 164 -11.60 -18.31 5.87
CA ARG A 164 -11.82 -18.71 4.48
C ARG A 164 -11.39 -17.59 3.52
N PHE A 165 -11.77 -16.34 3.79
CA PHE A 165 -11.37 -15.20 2.97
C PHE A 165 -9.85 -15.02 2.93
N GLN A 166 -9.16 -15.13 4.06
CA GLN A 166 -7.69 -15.09 4.12
C GLN A 166 -7.05 -16.15 3.21
N SER A 167 -7.51 -17.37 3.32
CA SER A 167 -7.00 -18.47 2.48
C SER A 167 -7.20 -18.22 0.99
N LEU A 168 -8.30 -17.56 0.62
CA LEU A 168 -8.57 -17.14 -0.74
C LEU A 168 -7.66 -16.00 -1.18
N VAL A 169 -7.39 -15.02 -0.32
CA VAL A 169 -6.42 -13.94 -0.61
C VAL A 169 -5.04 -14.53 -0.89
N GLU A 170 -4.53 -15.39 -0.01
CA GLU A 170 -3.23 -16.04 -0.22
C GLU A 170 -3.17 -16.82 -1.54
N ARG A 171 -4.26 -17.51 -1.89
CA ARG A 171 -4.35 -18.26 -3.14
C ARG A 171 -4.40 -17.33 -4.36
N THR A 172 -5.29 -16.34 -4.37
CA THR A 172 -5.48 -15.44 -5.52
C THR A 172 -4.24 -14.62 -5.82
N TRP A 173 -3.53 -14.16 -4.77
CA TRP A 173 -2.28 -13.42 -4.95
C TRP A 173 -1.18 -14.32 -5.48
N ARG A 174 -1.01 -15.52 -4.92
CA ARG A 174 -0.03 -16.50 -5.44
C ARG A 174 -0.29 -16.87 -6.90
N ASP A 175 -1.55 -17.11 -7.25
CA ASP A 175 -1.94 -17.47 -8.63
C ASP A 175 -1.69 -16.31 -9.62
N SER A 176 -1.67 -15.06 -9.14
CA SER A 176 -1.31 -13.87 -9.92
C SER A 176 0.17 -13.49 -9.84
N GLY A 177 1.00 -14.29 -9.18
CA GLY A 177 2.44 -14.04 -9.01
C GLY A 177 2.77 -13.12 -7.83
N GLY A 178 1.78 -12.74 -7.01
CA GLY A 178 1.97 -11.92 -5.82
C GLY A 178 2.36 -12.72 -4.58
N VAL A 179 2.79 -12.01 -3.53
CA VAL A 179 3.27 -12.59 -2.26
C VAL A 179 2.65 -11.84 -1.09
N THR A 180 2.05 -12.57 -0.14
CA THR A 180 1.34 -11.98 1.02
C THR A 180 2.21 -11.68 2.24
N ASP A 181 3.49 -12.07 2.22
CA ASP A 181 4.45 -11.94 3.30
C ASP A 181 5.80 -11.37 2.85
N ILE A 182 5.80 -10.63 1.77
CA ILE A 182 6.98 -10.04 1.12
C ILE A 182 7.79 -9.13 2.06
N GLY A 183 7.15 -8.57 3.07
CA GLY A 183 7.81 -7.75 4.09
C GLY A 183 8.92 -8.49 4.85
N LEU A 184 8.88 -9.84 4.90
CA LEU A 184 9.92 -10.65 5.55
C LEU A 184 11.24 -10.66 4.76
N ASP A 185 11.17 -10.60 3.43
CA ASP A 185 12.35 -10.58 2.56
C ASP A 185 12.94 -9.17 2.39
N LEU A 186 12.11 -8.15 2.60
CA LEU A 186 12.42 -6.75 2.32
C LEU A 186 13.72 -6.25 2.97
N PRO A 187 14.03 -6.51 4.27
CA PRO A 187 15.28 -6.04 4.88
C PRO A 187 16.51 -6.62 4.21
N GLY A 188 16.47 -7.90 3.84
CA GLY A 188 17.55 -8.57 3.13
C GLY A 188 17.80 -7.97 1.73
N TRP A 189 16.74 -7.69 1.00
CA TRP A 189 16.84 -7.08 -0.34
C TRP A 189 17.35 -5.64 -0.28
N LEU A 190 16.88 -4.84 0.67
CA LEU A 190 17.37 -3.47 0.88
C LEU A 190 18.88 -3.46 1.19
N THR A 191 19.34 -4.36 2.05
CA THR A 191 20.76 -4.51 2.37
C THR A 191 21.57 -4.93 1.15
N ALA A 192 21.06 -5.84 0.31
CA ALA A 192 21.72 -6.27 -0.90
C ALA A 192 21.89 -5.12 -1.92
N GLU A 193 21.00 -4.15 -1.93
CA GLU A 193 21.09 -2.92 -2.74
C GLU A 193 21.90 -1.80 -2.07
N GLY A 194 22.63 -2.11 -0.98
CA GLY A 194 23.51 -1.18 -0.31
C GLY A 194 22.81 -0.17 0.62
N LEU A 195 21.58 -0.42 1.00
CA LEU A 195 20.85 0.39 1.96
C LEU A 195 21.04 -0.15 3.39
N GLU A 196 21.33 0.74 4.32
CA GLU A 196 21.40 0.43 5.75
C GLU A 196 19.99 0.42 6.34
N ILE A 197 19.61 -0.63 7.05
CA ILE A 197 18.35 -0.68 7.78
C ILE A 197 18.47 0.21 9.04
N VAL A 198 17.65 1.26 9.08
CA VAL A 198 17.63 2.21 10.20
C VAL A 198 16.62 1.77 11.27
N GLU A 199 15.48 1.29 10.82
CA GLU A 199 14.38 0.90 11.71
C GLU A 199 13.48 -0.15 11.04
N ILE A 200 13.03 -1.13 11.83
CA ILE A 200 11.95 -2.06 11.47
C ILE A 200 10.92 -2.03 12.59
N ARG A 201 9.67 -1.78 12.25
CA ARG A 201 8.57 -1.76 13.21
C ARG A 201 7.44 -2.67 12.78
N PRO A 202 6.90 -3.52 13.67
CA PRO A 202 5.65 -4.22 13.41
C PRO A 202 4.48 -3.25 13.57
N LEU A 203 3.63 -3.17 12.56
CA LEU A 203 2.36 -2.48 12.59
C LEU A 203 1.24 -3.52 12.62
N ILE A 204 0.78 -3.81 13.83
CA ILE A 204 -0.31 -4.74 14.09
C ILE A 204 -1.22 -4.14 15.16
N HIS A 205 -2.52 -4.26 14.97
CA HIS A 205 -3.50 -3.61 15.84
C HIS A 205 -4.53 -4.63 16.34
N VAL A 206 -4.94 -4.47 17.60
CA VAL A 206 -6.12 -5.11 18.15
C VAL A 206 -7.22 -4.08 18.17
N VAL A 207 -8.25 -4.29 17.36
CA VAL A 207 -9.33 -3.32 17.13
C VAL A 207 -10.68 -3.90 17.53
N ARG A 208 -11.55 -3.05 18.03
CA ARG A 208 -12.93 -3.42 18.37
C ARG A 208 -13.85 -3.08 17.20
N LYS A 209 -14.93 -3.85 17.04
CA LYS A 209 -15.99 -3.47 16.12
C LYS A 209 -16.52 -2.08 16.47
N GLY A 210 -16.60 -1.19 15.47
CA GLY A 210 -16.92 0.23 15.64
C GLY A 210 -15.70 1.16 15.64
N ASP A 211 -14.49 0.66 15.90
CA ASP A 211 -13.28 1.46 15.72
C ASP A 211 -13.05 1.79 14.25
N PHE A 212 -12.45 2.95 13.97
CA PHE A 212 -12.24 3.38 12.58
C PHE A 212 -11.34 2.41 11.80
N MET A 213 -10.34 1.81 12.45
CA MET A 213 -9.45 0.81 11.87
C MET A 213 -10.18 -0.47 11.42
N TRP A 214 -11.33 -0.82 12.04
CA TRP A 214 -12.15 -1.96 11.64
C TRP A 214 -12.59 -1.90 10.18
N GLN A 215 -12.83 -0.68 9.68
CA GLN A 215 -13.31 -0.48 8.32
C GLN A 215 -12.29 -0.90 7.25
N TRP A 216 -11.00 -0.87 7.55
CA TRP A 216 -9.97 -1.27 6.59
C TRP A 216 -10.10 -2.73 6.15
N PRO A 217 -10.05 -3.74 7.04
CA PRO A 217 -10.28 -5.12 6.61
C PRO A 217 -11.71 -5.37 6.13
N ALA A 218 -12.72 -4.72 6.70
CA ALA A 218 -14.11 -4.89 6.29
C ALA A 218 -14.33 -4.43 4.84
N SER A 219 -13.83 -3.26 4.46
CA SER A 219 -13.92 -2.79 3.07
C SER A 219 -13.15 -3.67 2.09
N PHE A 220 -12.00 -4.21 2.52
CA PHE A 220 -11.24 -5.14 1.69
C PHE A 220 -11.97 -6.49 1.52
N MET A 221 -12.64 -7.02 2.55
CA MET A 221 -13.47 -8.22 2.40
C MET A 221 -14.61 -7.98 1.41
N ALA A 222 -15.28 -6.84 1.51
CA ALA A 222 -16.40 -6.51 0.64
C ALA A 222 -15.97 -6.48 -0.85
N SER A 223 -14.96 -5.70 -1.20
CA SER A 223 -14.46 -5.57 -2.58
C SER A 223 -13.73 -6.84 -3.06
N GLY A 224 -12.90 -7.43 -2.21
CA GLY A 224 -12.13 -8.62 -2.54
C GLY A 224 -12.99 -9.85 -2.79
N ALA A 225 -14.05 -10.06 -2.02
CA ALA A 225 -14.96 -11.18 -2.22
C ALA A 225 -15.70 -11.07 -3.58
N ALA A 226 -16.15 -9.88 -3.94
CA ALA A 226 -16.76 -9.62 -5.25
C ALA A 226 -15.76 -9.94 -6.38
N ARG A 227 -14.53 -9.45 -6.25
CA ARG A 227 -13.47 -9.71 -7.24
C ARG A 227 -13.11 -11.19 -7.35
N MET A 228 -13.08 -11.93 -6.25
CA MET A 228 -12.85 -13.37 -6.25
C MET A 228 -13.95 -14.14 -6.99
N ALA A 229 -15.21 -13.68 -6.92
CA ALA A 229 -16.30 -14.26 -7.70
C ALA A 229 -16.13 -13.98 -9.20
N GLU A 230 -15.79 -12.76 -9.59
CA GLU A 230 -15.51 -12.40 -11.00
C GLU A 230 -14.37 -13.23 -11.59
N LEU A 231 -13.36 -13.55 -10.78
CA LEU A 231 -12.21 -14.37 -11.18
C LEU A 231 -12.48 -15.89 -11.09
N GLY A 232 -13.66 -16.30 -10.61
CA GLY A 232 -14.07 -17.70 -10.54
C GLY A 232 -13.49 -18.49 -9.36
N TYR A 233 -12.97 -17.83 -8.32
CA TYR A 233 -12.47 -18.51 -7.11
C TYR A 233 -13.56 -18.94 -6.16
N VAL A 234 -14.70 -18.26 -6.17
CA VAL A 234 -15.88 -18.56 -5.34
C VAL A 234 -17.15 -18.31 -6.14
N GLU A 235 -18.21 -18.99 -5.73
CA GLU A 235 -19.56 -18.74 -6.25
C GLU A 235 -20.16 -17.44 -5.68
N ALA A 236 -21.09 -16.81 -6.39
CA ALA A 236 -21.71 -15.54 -5.99
C ALA A 236 -22.31 -15.58 -4.57
N GLY A 237 -22.94 -16.72 -4.19
CA GLY A 237 -23.51 -16.89 -2.85
C GLY A 237 -22.44 -16.96 -1.74
N GLU A 238 -21.27 -17.57 -2.00
CA GLU A 238 -20.14 -17.54 -1.08
C GLU A 238 -19.55 -16.13 -0.99
N ALA A 239 -19.33 -15.47 -2.11
CA ALA A 239 -18.83 -14.10 -2.14
C ALA A 239 -19.70 -13.14 -1.31
N ALA A 240 -21.03 -13.22 -1.43
CA ALA A 240 -21.96 -12.39 -0.65
C ALA A 240 -21.84 -12.64 0.87
N ARG A 241 -21.62 -13.89 1.29
CA ARG A 241 -21.41 -14.21 2.71
C ARG A 241 -20.07 -13.67 3.21
N LEU A 242 -18.98 -13.87 2.44
CA LEU A 242 -17.65 -13.38 2.78
C LEU A 242 -17.64 -11.85 2.86
N ALA A 243 -18.23 -11.17 1.89
CA ALA A 243 -18.26 -9.70 1.81
C ALA A 243 -18.84 -9.04 3.07
N THR A 244 -19.77 -9.68 3.76
CA THR A 244 -20.47 -9.13 4.93
C THR A 244 -20.08 -9.78 6.25
N ALA A 245 -19.09 -10.68 6.27
CA ALA A 245 -18.74 -11.45 7.47
C ALA A 245 -18.35 -10.54 8.65
N LEU A 246 -17.52 -9.54 8.44
CA LEU A 246 -17.12 -8.59 9.48
C LEU A 246 -18.26 -7.66 9.93
N ASP A 247 -19.17 -7.29 9.03
CA ASP A 247 -20.33 -6.45 9.35
C ASP A 247 -21.34 -7.20 10.23
N ARG A 248 -21.50 -8.51 10.01
CA ARG A 248 -22.39 -9.36 10.80
C ARG A 248 -21.86 -9.73 12.19
N ARG A 249 -20.60 -9.39 12.50
CA ARG A 249 -20.05 -9.65 13.84
C ARG A 249 -20.87 -8.94 14.91
N PRO A 250 -21.08 -9.56 16.08
CA PRO A 250 -21.73 -8.89 17.21
C PRO A 250 -20.97 -7.63 17.65
N GLU A 251 -21.72 -6.69 18.22
CA GLU A 251 -21.10 -5.56 18.92
C GLU A 251 -20.18 -6.08 20.04
N GLY A 252 -19.01 -5.44 20.20
CA GLY A 252 -18.01 -5.89 21.16
C GLY A 252 -17.06 -6.97 20.64
N SER A 253 -17.21 -7.45 19.39
CA SER A 253 -16.18 -8.29 18.75
C SER A 253 -14.88 -7.54 18.56
N TRP A 254 -13.78 -8.29 18.60
CA TRP A 254 -12.43 -7.77 18.37
C TRP A 254 -11.81 -8.43 17.14
N MET A 255 -10.76 -7.81 16.65
CA MET A 255 -9.97 -8.31 15.54
C MET A 255 -8.50 -7.94 15.73
N VAL A 256 -7.60 -8.88 15.42
CA VAL A 256 -6.18 -8.60 15.19
C VAL A 256 -6.02 -8.36 13.70
N THR A 257 -5.35 -7.28 13.30
CA THR A 257 -5.14 -6.96 11.88
C THR A 257 -4.02 -7.81 11.27
N PRO A 258 -3.90 -7.90 9.93
CA PRO A 258 -2.70 -8.42 9.30
C PRO A 258 -1.45 -7.69 9.81
N LEU A 259 -0.36 -8.44 10.02
CA LEU A 259 0.93 -7.85 10.34
C LEU A 259 1.51 -7.15 9.11
N VAL A 260 1.80 -5.87 9.25
CA VAL A 260 2.56 -5.07 8.31
C VAL A 260 3.91 -4.75 8.92
N LEU A 261 5.00 -4.86 8.17
CA LEU A 261 6.28 -4.29 8.55
C LEU A 261 6.42 -2.91 7.93
N GLU A 262 6.76 -1.96 8.79
CA GLU A 262 7.31 -0.68 8.40
C GLU A 262 8.84 -0.80 8.43
N VAL A 263 9.48 -0.50 7.31
CA VAL A 263 10.94 -0.53 7.21
C VAL A 263 11.42 0.85 6.75
N ILE A 264 12.33 1.44 7.51
CA ILE A 264 13.06 2.66 7.13
C ILE A 264 14.51 2.26 6.89
N ALA A 265 14.99 2.52 5.67
CA ALA A 265 16.37 2.28 5.27
C ALA A 265 17.03 3.58 4.81
N ARG A 266 18.37 3.62 4.81
CA ARG A 266 19.20 4.77 4.44
C ARG A 266 20.23 4.36 3.38
N LYS A 267 20.45 5.22 2.37
CA LYS A 267 21.53 5.08 1.39
C LYS A 267 22.85 5.61 1.91
#